data_36992eda6111ad9ea5b68be961ad27a6
#
_entry.id   36992eda6111ad9ea5b68be961ad27a6
#
_cell.length_a   1.000
_cell.length_b   1.000
_cell.length_c   1.000
_cell.angle_alpha   90.00
_cell.angle_beta   90.00
_cell.angle_gamma   90.00
#
_symmetry.space_group_name_H-M   'P 1'
#
loop_
_entity.id
_entity.type
_entity.pdbx_description
1 polymer ?
#
loop_
_entity_poly.entity_id
_entity_poly.type
_entity_poly.pdbx_seq_one_letter_code
_entity_poly.pdbx_strand_id
1 'polypeptide(L)'
;MDLQELINHPEASIVDVRTPGEFNEGHLEGTVNIPLDQVEERLDEFKKFSTPLILCCRSGMRSGRAAEFLKAQGLSDVYNGGGWTDVRLLKQ
;
A
#
# COMPACT_ATOMS: atom_id res chain seq x y z
N MET A 1 -14.08 5.66 8.27
CA MET A 1 -13.09 6.67 7.84
C MET A 1 -13.02 6.70 6.34
N ASP A 2 -12.89 7.87 5.77
CA ASP A 2 -12.61 7.97 4.34
C ASP A 2 -11.12 7.69 4.07
N LEU A 3 -10.74 7.59 2.81
CA LEU A 3 -9.38 7.24 2.44
C LEU A 3 -8.36 8.27 2.94
N GLN A 4 -8.69 9.56 2.89
CA GLN A 4 -7.79 10.60 3.37
C GLN A 4 -7.50 10.44 4.86
N GLU A 5 -8.52 10.15 5.65
CA GLU A 5 -8.36 9.92 7.09
C GLU A 5 -7.49 8.68 7.36
N LEU A 6 -7.70 7.61 6.58
CA LEU A 6 -6.90 6.39 6.71
C LEU A 6 -5.43 6.65 6.38
N ILE A 7 -5.17 7.36 5.28
CA ILE A 7 -3.79 7.68 4.84
C ILE A 7 -3.07 8.53 5.89
N ASN A 8 -3.78 9.41 6.57
CA ASN A 8 -3.18 10.32 7.55
C ASN A 8 -3.30 9.83 9.00
N HIS A 9 -3.79 8.61 9.19
CA HIS A 9 -3.86 8.02 10.52
C HIS A 9 -2.44 7.86 11.08
N PRO A 10 -2.20 8.17 12.38
CA PRO A 10 -0.86 8.11 12.97
C PRO A 10 -0.19 6.73 12.86
N GLU A 11 -0.98 5.67 12.83
CA GLU A 11 -0.48 4.30 12.75
C GLU A 11 -0.46 3.73 11.33
N ALA A 12 -0.85 4.51 10.32
CA ALA A 12 -0.95 4.04 8.95
C ALA A 12 0.41 3.58 8.40
N SER A 13 0.38 2.46 7.70
CA SER A 13 1.51 2.00 6.89
C SER A 13 1.11 2.13 5.42
N ILE A 14 2.00 2.64 4.60
CA ILE A 14 1.77 2.79 3.16
C ILE A 14 2.81 1.96 2.42
N VAL A 15 2.34 1.05 1.58
CA VAL A 15 3.21 0.17 0.79
C VAL A 15 2.91 0.36 -0.69
N ASP A 16 3.98 0.60 -1.46
CA ASP A 16 3.91 0.77 -2.91
C ASP A 16 4.27 -0.57 -3.55
N VAL A 17 3.34 -1.14 -4.32
CA VAL A 17 3.54 -2.45 -4.94
C VAL A 17 4.00 -2.36 -6.39
N ARG A 18 4.49 -1.19 -6.81
CA ARG A 18 5.11 -1.03 -8.13
C ARG A 18 6.47 -1.72 -8.16
N THR A 19 7.05 -1.81 -9.35
CA THR A 19 8.41 -2.34 -9.48
C THR A 19 9.42 -1.41 -8.82
N PRO A 20 10.61 -1.92 -8.42
CA PRO A 20 11.66 -1.06 -7.87
C PRO A 20 12.07 0.06 -8.80
N GLY A 21 12.09 -0.18 -10.12
CA GLY A 21 12.42 0.85 -11.10
C GLY A 21 11.42 1.99 -11.08
N GLU A 22 10.13 1.68 -11.08
CA GLU A 22 9.08 2.70 -10.97
C GLU A 22 9.21 3.48 -9.66
N PHE A 23 9.42 2.77 -8.56
CA PHE A 23 9.55 3.38 -7.23
C PHE A 23 10.73 4.35 -7.18
N ASN A 24 11.86 3.96 -7.78
CA ASN A 24 13.06 4.79 -7.80
C ASN A 24 12.91 6.04 -8.66
N GLU A 25 12.01 6.03 -9.64
CA GLU A 25 11.75 7.21 -10.47
C GLU A 25 10.95 8.30 -9.73
N GLY A 26 10.26 7.92 -8.69
CA GLY A 26 9.49 8.85 -7.85
C GLY A 26 8.51 8.07 -6.99
N HIS A 27 8.40 8.43 -5.74
CA HIS A 27 7.47 7.79 -4.81
C HIS A 27 7.13 8.73 -3.67
N LEU A 28 6.09 8.39 -2.94
CA LEU A 28 5.72 9.13 -1.73
C LEU A 28 6.73 8.82 -0.63
N GLU A 29 7.30 9.86 -0.04
CA GLU A 29 8.24 9.71 1.06
C GLU A 29 7.61 8.95 2.23
N GLY A 30 8.38 8.05 2.82
CA GLY A 30 7.90 7.23 3.93
C GLY A 30 7.20 5.94 3.50
N THR A 31 7.08 5.70 2.20
CA THR A 31 6.45 4.51 1.65
C THR A 31 7.46 3.37 1.51
N VAL A 32 7.05 2.16 1.86
CA VAL A 32 7.86 0.96 1.67
C VAL A 32 7.54 0.38 0.29
N ASN A 33 8.55 -0.07 -0.44
CA ASN A 33 8.34 -0.72 -1.73
C ASN A 33 8.40 -2.25 -1.57
N ILE A 34 7.28 -2.90 -1.82
CA ILE A 34 7.20 -4.36 -1.91
C ILE A 34 6.47 -4.66 -3.22
N PRO A 35 7.22 -5.02 -4.28
CA PRO A 35 6.59 -5.26 -5.59
C PRO A 35 5.52 -6.33 -5.56
N LEU A 36 4.52 -6.21 -6.41
CA LEU A 36 3.38 -7.13 -6.45
C LEU A 36 3.81 -8.60 -6.51
N ASP A 37 4.83 -8.91 -7.31
CA ASP A 37 5.30 -10.29 -7.48
C ASP A 37 6.01 -10.85 -6.24
N GLN A 38 6.24 -10.02 -5.23
CA GLN A 38 6.85 -10.44 -3.96
C GLN A 38 5.87 -10.45 -2.79
N VAL A 39 4.64 -10.00 -3.00
CA VAL A 39 3.67 -9.85 -1.90
C VAL A 39 3.39 -11.20 -1.24
N GLU A 40 3.17 -12.25 -2.04
CA GLU A 40 2.87 -13.57 -1.52
C GLU A 40 4.01 -14.12 -0.67
N GLU A 41 5.24 -14.08 -1.17
CA GLU A 41 6.39 -14.61 -0.43
C GLU A 41 6.77 -13.78 0.79
N ARG A 42 6.36 -12.51 0.81
CA ARG A 42 6.66 -11.59 1.92
C ARG A 42 5.44 -11.34 2.80
N LEU A 43 4.50 -12.27 2.82
CA LEU A 43 3.28 -12.16 3.62
C LEU A 43 3.56 -11.87 5.09
N ASP A 44 4.61 -12.49 5.67
CA ASP A 44 4.95 -12.30 7.07
C ASP A 44 5.32 -10.84 7.38
N GLU A 45 5.93 -10.15 6.43
CA GLU A 45 6.23 -8.72 6.60
C GLU A 45 4.95 -7.90 6.65
N PHE A 46 3.97 -8.24 5.79
CA PHE A 46 2.68 -7.55 5.78
C PHE A 46 1.94 -7.73 7.11
N LYS A 47 2.06 -8.88 7.74
CA LYS A 47 1.42 -9.14 9.03
C LYS A 47 1.99 -8.28 10.16
N LYS A 48 3.19 -7.74 9.98
CA LYS A 48 3.87 -6.92 10.98
C LYS A 48 3.65 -5.43 10.83
N PHE A 49 3.13 -4.98 9.69
CA PHE A 49 2.83 -3.56 9.51
C PHE A 49 1.74 -3.11 10.46
N SER A 50 1.89 -1.91 10.99
CA SER A 50 0.81 -1.28 11.74
C SER A 50 -0.34 -0.95 10.78
N THR A 51 -1.55 -0.91 11.29
CA THR A 51 -2.76 -0.66 10.51
C THR A 51 -3.34 0.71 10.85
N PRO A 52 -4.06 1.33 9.93
CA PRO A 52 -4.51 0.81 8.64
C PRO A 52 -3.35 0.64 7.66
N LEU A 53 -3.41 -0.41 6.84
CA LEU A 53 -2.42 -0.66 5.81
C LEU A 53 -2.98 -0.22 4.45
N ILE A 54 -2.32 0.73 3.83
CA ILE A 54 -2.75 1.29 2.54
C ILE A 54 -1.75 0.86 1.47
N LEU A 55 -2.27 0.27 0.40
CA LEU A 55 -1.44 -0.16 -0.72
C LEU A 55 -1.67 0.78 -1.89
N CYS A 56 -0.62 1.09 -2.62
CA CYS A 56 -0.72 1.92 -3.82
C CYS A 56 0.13 1.35 -4.93
N CYS A 57 -0.16 1.78 -6.14
CA CYS A 57 0.63 1.47 -7.32
C CYS A 57 0.50 2.64 -8.30
N ARG A 58 0.57 2.41 -9.61
CA ARG A 58 0.43 3.49 -10.58
C ARG A 58 -1.02 3.92 -10.75
N SER A 59 -1.94 2.95 -10.87
CA SER A 59 -3.35 3.21 -11.19
C SER A 59 -4.34 2.59 -10.20
N GLY A 60 -3.87 1.77 -9.27
CA GLY A 60 -4.74 1.07 -8.33
C GLY A 60 -5.05 -0.37 -8.70
N MET A 61 -4.68 -0.83 -9.90
CA MET A 61 -4.98 -2.22 -10.31
C MET A 61 -4.10 -3.23 -9.58
N ARG A 62 -2.79 -3.01 -9.58
CA ARG A 62 -1.87 -3.92 -8.88
C ARG A 62 -2.08 -3.88 -7.37
N SER A 63 -2.28 -2.69 -6.82
CA SER A 63 -2.56 -2.54 -5.39
C SER A 63 -3.90 -3.13 -4.99
N GLY A 64 -4.89 -3.09 -5.89
CA GLY A 64 -6.16 -3.76 -5.67
C GLY A 64 -6.01 -5.27 -5.58
N ARG A 65 -5.20 -5.86 -6.45
CA ARG A 65 -4.91 -7.31 -6.42
C ARG A 65 -4.18 -7.69 -5.13
N ALA A 66 -3.20 -6.89 -4.74
CA ALA A 66 -2.46 -7.12 -3.51
C ALA A 66 -3.38 -7.04 -2.28
N ALA A 67 -4.26 -6.04 -2.24
CA ALA A 67 -5.19 -5.88 -1.13
C ALA A 67 -6.14 -7.08 -1.03
N GLU A 68 -6.67 -7.54 -2.16
CA GLU A 68 -7.55 -8.71 -2.19
C GLU A 68 -6.84 -9.97 -1.69
N PHE A 69 -5.59 -10.17 -2.14
CA PHE A 69 -4.79 -11.30 -1.69
C PHE A 69 -4.58 -11.26 -0.18
N LEU A 70 -4.17 -10.11 0.35
CA LEU A 70 -3.90 -9.97 1.78
C LEU A 70 -5.16 -10.19 2.62
N LYS A 71 -6.31 -9.69 2.17
CA LYS A 71 -7.58 -9.92 2.85
C LYS A 71 -7.93 -11.40 2.86
N ALA A 72 -7.69 -12.11 1.75
CA ALA A 72 -7.93 -13.54 1.67
C ALA A 72 -7.01 -14.32 2.63
N GLN A 73 -5.85 -13.75 2.96
CA GLN A 73 -4.92 -14.35 3.91
C GLN A 73 -5.23 -13.98 5.38
N GLY A 74 -6.35 -13.30 5.61
CA GLY A 74 -6.80 -13.00 6.96
C GLY A 74 -6.42 -11.62 7.47
N LEU A 75 -5.74 -10.79 6.68
CA LEU A 75 -5.47 -9.42 7.09
C LEU A 75 -6.75 -8.59 6.92
N SER A 76 -7.16 -7.92 7.99
CA SER A 76 -8.26 -6.96 7.93
C SER A 76 -7.68 -5.56 7.80
N ASP A 77 -8.36 -4.52 7.85
CA ASP A 77 -7.85 -3.14 7.89
C ASP A 77 -6.79 -2.86 6.81
N VAL A 78 -7.02 -3.42 5.60
CA VAL A 78 -6.17 -3.26 4.40
C VAL A 78 -7.00 -2.56 3.33
N TYR A 79 -6.42 -1.55 2.70
CA TYR A 79 -7.13 -0.69 1.75
C TYR A 79 -6.32 -0.46 0.49
N ASN A 80 -7.01 -0.41 -0.64
CA ASN A 80 -6.40 0.01 -1.89
C ASN A 80 -6.41 1.53 -1.94
N GLY A 81 -5.24 2.15 -1.90
CA GLY A 81 -5.12 3.61 -1.98
C GLY A 81 -5.20 4.15 -3.39
N GLY A 82 -5.12 3.29 -4.40
CA GLY A 82 -5.12 3.71 -5.79
C GLY A 82 -3.75 4.09 -6.31
N GLY A 83 -3.66 5.12 -7.13
CA GLY A 83 -2.38 5.60 -7.63
C GLY A 83 -1.57 6.30 -6.54
N TRP A 84 -0.25 6.09 -6.56
CA TRP A 84 0.61 6.70 -5.54
C TRP A 84 0.58 8.23 -5.57
N THR A 85 0.35 8.82 -6.74
CA THR A 85 0.23 10.27 -6.86
C THR A 85 -1.06 10.78 -6.21
N ASP A 86 -2.14 9.99 -6.29
CA ASP A 86 -3.38 10.34 -5.61
C ASP A 86 -3.22 10.23 -4.09
N VAL A 87 -2.53 9.18 -3.63
CA VAL A 87 -2.22 9.03 -2.21
C VAL A 87 -1.38 10.22 -1.72
N ARG A 88 -0.40 10.63 -2.51
CA ARG A 88 0.44 11.79 -2.20
C ARG A 88 -0.39 13.05 -2.04
N LEU A 89 -1.38 13.26 -2.91
CA LEU A 89 -2.26 14.44 -2.82
C LEU A 89 -3.11 14.44 -1.56
N LEU A 90 -3.51 13.27 -1.08
CA LEU A 90 -4.31 13.14 0.14
C LEU A 90 -3.47 13.22 1.41
N LYS A 91 -2.17 12.94 1.32
CA LYS A 91 -1.26 12.95 2.46
C LYS A 91 -1.00 14.38 2.93
N GLN A 92 -1.12 14.59 4.22
CA GLN A 92 -0.91 15.89 4.85
C GLN A 92 0.36 15.93 5.68
#